data_2ded4febedcd8f1234b22b8711a13f58
#
_entry.id   2ded4febedcd8f1234b22b8711a13f58
#
_cell.length_a   1.000
_cell.length_b   1.000
_cell.length_c   1.000
_cell.angle_alpha   90.00
_cell.angle_beta   90.00
_cell.angle_gamma   90.00
#
_symmetry.space_group_name_H-M   'P 1'
#
loop_
_entity.id
_entity.type
_entity.pdbx_description
1 polymer ?
#
loop_
_entity_poly.entity_id
_entity_poly.type
_entity_poly.pdbx_seq_one_letter_code
_entity_poly.pdbx_strand_id
1 'polypeptide(L)'
;LSYGETSVVTDRYQQEKDASEIEIGEIFTVEYRISDAKIVTASVPEDEWEYQDVKKFSFDADQNMMKFAGEKYQYDRNTYFASETSQIDTMEFSSQDVLTVRGIGIKVYSAVRTSGHGYIRITNYNDFKGGMAEVGDKIIVPISDNMLITAGEGTYRLTLSKTGASATKTVTVKADSEQ
;
A
#
# COMPACT_ATOMS: atom_id res chain seq x y z
N LEU A 1 -14.12 8.78 -19.66
CA LEU A 1 -14.70 10.01 -19.10
C LEU A 1 -13.61 11.07 -18.94
N SER A 2 -13.92 12.32 -19.22
CA SER A 2 -13.03 13.47 -18.99
C SER A 2 -13.83 14.61 -18.35
N TYR A 3 -13.13 15.46 -17.60
CA TYR A 3 -13.74 16.66 -17.05
C TYR A 3 -14.14 17.65 -18.16
N GLY A 4 -15.30 18.30 -18.01
CA GLY A 4 -15.71 19.46 -18.80
C GLY A 4 -15.10 20.75 -18.21
N GLU A 5 -15.12 21.83 -18.97
CA GLU A 5 -14.66 23.15 -18.49
C GLU A 5 -15.45 23.68 -17.28
N THR A 6 -16.68 23.18 -17.09
CA THR A 6 -17.60 23.57 -16.01
C THR A 6 -17.87 22.42 -15.04
N SER A 7 -16.98 21.43 -14.96
CA SER A 7 -17.15 20.33 -14.01
C SER A 7 -16.96 20.81 -12.58
N VAL A 8 -17.86 20.43 -11.70
CA VAL A 8 -17.79 20.72 -10.26
C VAL A 8 -17.42 19.45 -9.53
N VAL A 9 -16.38 19.51 -8.71
CA VAL A 9 -15.97 18.44 -7.80
C VAL A 9 -16.28 18.87 -6.38
N THR A 10 -16.91 18.00 -5.58
CA THR A 10 -17.22 18.29 -4.19
C THR A 10 -16.72 17.20 -3.27
N ASP A 11 -16.32 17.59 -2.07
CA ASP A 11 -16.03 16.66 -0.97
C ASP A 11 -17.33 16.09 -0.36
N ARG A 12 -17.20 15.25 0.68
CA ARG A 12 -18.35 14.66 1.39
C ARG A 12 -19.24 15.66 2.13
N TYR A 13 -18.77 16.90 2.32
CA TYR A 13 -19.50 17.98 2.95
C TYR A 13 -20.11 18.93 1.94
N GLN A 14 -20.15 18.55 0.64
CA GLN A 14 -20.65 19.35 -0.47
C GLN A 14 -19.86 20.64 -0.70
N GLN A 15 -18.61 20.72 -0.23
CA GLN A 15 -17.74 21.85 -0.51
C GLN A 15 -16.98 21.62 -1.81
N GLU A 16 -16.84 22.66 -2.62
CA GLU A 16 -16.07 22.56 -3.85
C GLU A 16 -14.61 22.24 -3.55
N LYS A 17 -14.08 21.27 -4.30
CA LYS A 17 -12.71 20.80 -4.25
C LYS A 17 -12.03 21.04 -5.59
N ASP A 18 -10.80 21.56 -5.57
CA ASP A 18 -10.02 21.68 -6.81
C ASP A 18 -9.68 20.28 -7.35
N ALA A 19 -9.76 20.11 -8.66
CA ALA A 19 -9.42 18.83 -9.28
C ALA A 19 -7.95 18.40 -9.05
N SER A 20 -7.06 19.34 -8.76
CA SER A 20 -5.67 19.07 -8.39
C SER A 20 -5.50 18.50 -6.97
N GLU A 21 -6.54 18.59 -6.14
CA GLU A 21 -6.56 18.04 -4.77
C GLU A 21 -7.14 16.62 -4.72
N ILE A 22 -7.53 16.06 -5.88
CA ILE A 22 -8.01 14.69 -5.96
C ILE A 22 -6.84 13.74 -5.76
N GLU A 23 -6.98 12.87 -4.77
CA GLU A 23 -5.99 11.84 -4.46
C GLU A 23 -6.26 10.54 -5.24
N ILE A 24 -5.20 9.78 -5.47
CA ILE A 24 -5.33 8.43 -6.04
C ILE A 24 -6.16 7.56 -5.10
N GLY A 25 -7.19 6.90 -5.67
CA GLY A 25 -8.08 6.01 -4.92
C GLY A 25 -9.25 6.70 -4.25
N GLU A 26 -9.44 8.01 -4.38
CA GLU A 26 -10.69 8.65 -3.97
C GLU A 26 -11.89 8.11 -4.76
N ILE A 27 -13.02 8.02 -4.09
CA ILE A 27 -14.27 7.49 -4.64
C ILE A 27 -15.21 8.65 -4.94
N PHE A 28 -15.77 8.66 -6.15
CA PHE A 28 -16.74 9.66 -6.55
C PHE A 28 -17.99 9.03 -7.16
N THR A 29 -19.13 9.57 -6.82
CA THR A 29 -20.34 9.47 -7.62
C THR A 29 -20.26 10.56 -8.69
N VAL A 30 -20.45 10.19 -9.95
CA VAL A 30 -20.33 11.13 -11.06
C VAL A 30 -21.61 11.22 -11.87
N GLU A 31 -21.98 12.46 -12.22
CA GLU A 31 -22.95 12.73 -13.28
C GLU A 31 -22.18 13.12 -14.54
N TYR A 32 -22.53 12.54 -15.66
CA TYR A 32 -21.88 12.83 -16.93
C TYR A 32 -22.90 13.09 -18.05
N ARG A 33 -22.49 13.88 -18.99
CA ARG A 33 -23.28 14.17 -20.19
C ARG A 33 -23.08 13.06 -21.21
N ILE A 34 -24.17 12.43 -21.63
CA ILE A 34 -24.13 11.30 -22.57
C ILE A 34 -23.59 11.71 -23.93
N SER A 35 -23.90 12.92 -24.39
CA SER A 35 -23.57 13.38 -25.76
C SER A 35 -22.08 13.49 -26.05
N ASP A 36 -21.25 13.76 -25.04
CA ASP A 36 -19.80 13.96 -25.17
C ASP A 36 -18.99 13.21 -24.12
N ALA A 37 -19.65 12.40 -23.28
CA ALA A 37 -19.08 11.62 -22.19
C ALA A 37 -18.25 12.48 -21.19
N LYS A 38 -18.62 13.74 -21.01
CA LYS A 38 -17.96 14.64 -20.05
C LYS A 38 -18.63 14.60 -18.70
N ILE A 39 -17.80 14.55 -17.64
CA ILE A 39 -18.25 14.69 -16.26
C ILE A 39 -18.79 16.10 -16.05
N VAL A 40 -19.97 16.19 -15.47
CA VAL A 40 -20.62 17.44 -15.08
C VAL A 40 -20.39 17.70 -13.60
N THR A 41 -20.67 16.69 -12.77
CA THR A 41 -20.43 16.76 -11.33
C THR A 41 -19.69 15.49 -10.87
N ALA A 42 -18.86 15.62 -9.86
CA ALA A 42 -18.25 14.52 -9.13
C ALA A 42 -18.33 14.84 -7.64
N SER A 43 -18.90 13.97 -6.84
CA SER A 43 -19.03 14.15 -5.40
C SER A 43 -18.58 12.92 -4.64
N VAL A 44 -17.87 13.13 -3.53
CA VAL A 44 -17.54 12.04 -2.60
C VAL A 44 -18.84 11.55 -1.94
N PRO A 45 -19.14 10.24 -1.95
CA PRO A 45 -20.34 9.71 -1.31
C PRO A 45 -20.36 10.00 0.19
N GLU A 46 -21.54 10.34 0.73
CA GLU A 46 -21.69 10.64 2.17
C GLU A 46 -21.41 9.43 3.08
N ASP A 47 -21.66 8.22 2.57
CA ASP A 47 -21.46 6.94 3.28
C ASP A 47 -20.09 6.30 3.00
N GLU A 48 -19.19 7.02 2.33
CA GLU A 48 -17.81 6.59 2.19
C GLU A 48 -17.11 6.54 3.54
N TRP A 49 -16.36 5.46 3.77
CA TRP A 49 -15.41 5.36 4.86
C TRP A 49 -13.98 5.30 4.33
N GLU A 50 -13.06 5.83 5.11
CA GLU A 50 -11.63 5.84 4.84
C GLU A 50 -10.85 5.37 6.07
N TYR A 51 -9.89 4.49 5.84
CA TYR A 51 -8.87 4.07 6.81
C TYR A 51 -7.50 4.42 6.26
N GLN A 52 -6.80 5.31 6.94
CA GLN A 52 -5.42 5.67 6.65
C GLN A 52 -4.46 4.85 7.52
N ASP A 53 -3.19 4.76 7.11
CA ASP A 53 -2.12 4.08 7.85
C ASP A 53 -2.42 2.60 8.19
N VAL A 54 -3.13 1.89 7.33
CA VAL A 54 -3.43 0.46 7.51
C VAL A 54 -2.17 -0.37 7.34
N LYS A 55 -1.61 -0.89 8.45
CA LYS A 55 -0.34 -1.66 8.52
C LYS A 55 -0.52 -3.16 8.70
N LYS A 56 -1.72 -3.60 9.09
CA LYS A 56 -2.02 -5.01 9.33
C LYS A 56 -3.22 -5.39 8.50
N PHE A 57 -2.96 -6.01 7.38
CA PHE A 57 -4.01 -6.45 6.47
C PHE A 57 -3.66 -7.81 5.86
N SER A 58 -4.65 -8.47 5.30
CA SER A 58 -4.48 -9.68 4.50
C SER A 58 -5.56 -9.77 3.44
N PHE A 59 -5.23 -10.41 2.32
CA PHE A 59 -6.17 -10.75 1.26
C PHE A 59 -6.49 -12.25 1.31
N ASP A 60 -7.78 -12.57 1.16
CA ASP A 60 -8.29 -13.91 0.91
C ASP A 60 -8.83 -13.91 -0.53
N ALA A 61 -8.00 -14.36 -1.46
CA ALA A 61 -8.32 -14.35 -2.88
C ALA A 61 -9.47 -15.32 -3.24
N ASP A 62 -9.61 -16.44 -2.50
CA ASP A 62 -10.65 -17.42 -2.75
C ASP A 62 -12.04 -16.86 -2.40
N GLN A 63 -12.11 -16.02 -1.38
CA GLN A 63 -13.35 -15.40 -0.91
C GLN A 63 -13.54 -13.95 -1.39
N ASN A 64 -12.56 -13.38 -2.08
CA ASN A 64 -12.51 -11.96 -2.44
C ASN A 64 -12.71 -11.04 -1.21
N MET A 65 -11.98 -11.33 -0.15
CA MET A 65 -12.08 -10.62 1.11
C MET A 65 -10.74 -9.99 1.49
N MET A 66 -10.80 -8.75 1.95
CA MET A 66 -9.70 -8.06 2.60
C MET A 66 -10.00 -7.95 4.10
N LYS A 67 -9.02 -8.31 4.95
CA LYS A 67 -9.13 -8.19 6.39
C LYS A 67 -8.17 -7.11 6.89
N PHE A 68 -8.68 -6.14 7.64
CA PHE A 68 -7.92 -5.11 8.35
C PHE A 68 -8.77 -4.51 9.48
N ALA A 69 -8.17 -3.81 10.42
CA ALA A 69 -8.83 -3.22 11.59
C ALA A 69 -9.72 -4.20 12.39
N GLY A 70 -9.47 -5.52 12.28
CA GLY A 70 -10.26 -6.57 12.93
C GLY A 70 -11.48 -7.04 12.16
N GLU A 71 -11.85 -6.39 11.08
CA GLU A 71 -13.04 -6.64 10.26
C GLU A 71 -12.69 -7.25 8.90
N LYS A 72 -13.72 -7.81 8.23
CA LYS A 72 -13.62 -8.33 6.87
C LYS A 72 -14.45 -7.48 5.92
N TYR A 73 -13.84 -7.10 4.82
CA TYR A 73 -14.46 -6.32 3.76
C TYR A 73 -14.38 -7.07 2.44
N GLN A 74 -15.39 -6.91 1.61
CA GLN A 74 -15.43 -7.52 0.27
C GLN A 74 -14.70 -6.64 -0.74
N TYR A 75 -14.01 -7.26 -1.68
CA TYR A 75 -13.51 -6.59 -2.89
C TYR A 75 -13.92 -7.39 -4.14
N ASP A 76 -13.87 -6.76 -5.29
CA ASP A 76 -14.16 -7.41 -6.56
C ASP A 76 -13.22 -6.90 -7.67
N ARG A 77 -13.46 -7.35 -8.89
CA ARG A 77 -12.68 -6.95 -10.09
C ARG A 77 -12.70 -5.45 -10.39
N ASN A 78 -13.62 -4.70 -9.78
CA ASN A 78 -13.73 -3.26 -9.97
C ASN A 78 -13.08 -2.49 -8.80
N THR A 79 -12.57 -3.20 -7.78
CA THR A 79 -11.81 -2.57 -6.71
C THR A 79 -10.48 -2.09 -7.27
N TYR A 80 -10.15 -0.84 -7.03
CA TYR A 80 -8.93 -0.22 -7.50
C TYR A 80 -7.79 -0.48 -6.50
N PHE A 81 -6.83 -1.29 -6.89
CA PHE A 81 -5.60 -1.54 -6.16
C PHE A 81 -4.45 -0.79 -6.81
N ALA A 82 -3.71 0.00 -6.05
CA ALA A 82 -2.65 0.85 -6.59
C ALA A 82 -1.50 1.07 -5.62
N SER A 83 -0.35 1.43 -6.18
CA SER A 83 0.69 2.20 -5.52
C SER A 83 0.44 3.70 -5.77
N GLU A 84 1.31 4.57 -5.25
CA GLU A 84 1.21 6.02 -5.55
C GLU A 84 1.38 6.35 -7.04
N THR A 85 1.94 5.45 -7.84
CA THR A 85 2.31 5.74 -9.24
C THR A 85 1.65 4.85 -10.26
N SER A 86 1.10 3.70 -9.87
CA SER A 86 0.56 2.71 -10.80
C SER A 86 -0.49 1.81 -10.15
N GLN A 87 -1.37 1.26 -10.98
CA GLN A 87 -2.22 0.16 -10.58
C GLN A 87 -1.36 -1.10 -10.37
N ILE A 88 -1.65 -1.86 -9.30
CA ILE A 88 -0.93 -3.08 -8.92
C ILE A 88 -1.93 -4.21 -8.62
N ASP A 89 -1.45 -5.46 -8.63
CA ASP A 89 -2.24 -6.62 -8.24
C ASP A 89 -2.22 -6.82 -6.70
N THR A 90 -3.23 -7.52 -6.16
CA THR A 90 -3.28 -7.88 -4.73
C THR A 90 -2.08 -8.70 -4.27
N MET A 91 -1.45 -9.46 -5.17
CA MET A 91 -0.25 -10.25 -4.89
C MET A 91 1.03 -9.40 -4.74
N GLU A 92 1.00 -8.16 -5.18
CA GLU A 92 2.12 -7.21 -5.06
C GLU A 92 2.14 -6.46 -3.72
N PHE A 93 1.12 -6.66 -2.89
CA PHE A 93 1.11 -6.12 -1.53
C PHE A 93 1.86 -7.05 -0.56
N SER A 94 2.58 -6.44 0.36
CA SER A 94 3.30 -7.11 1.45
C SER A 94 2.72 -6.71 2.80
N SER A 95 2.87 -7.56 3.80
CA SER A 95 2.56 -7.22 5.20
C SER A 95 3.43 -6.06 5.76
N GLN A 96 4.43 -5.62 5.01
CA GLN A 96 5.28 -4.48 5.35
C GLN A 96 4.78 -3.17 4.75
N ASP A 97 3.77 -3.20 3.89
CA ASP A 97 3.19 -2.02 3.27
C ASP A 97 2.26 -1.27 4.23
N VAL A 98 2.05 -0.01 3.92
CA VAL A 98 1.05 0.85 4.55
C VAL A 98 0.05 1.28 3.49
N LEU A 99 -1.24 1.16 3.81
CA LEU A 99 -2.31 1.44 2.85
C LEU A 99 -3.23 2.55 3.34
N THR A 100 -3.80 3.29 2.39
CA THR A 100 -5.08 3.98 2.55
C THR A 100 -6.15 3.16 1.86
N VAL A 101 -7.20 2.81 2.59
CA VAL A 101 -8.31 1.96 2.10
C VAL A 101 -9.61 2.74 2.20
N ARG A 102 -10.37 2.78 1.10
CA ARG A 102 -11.65 3.46 1.02
C ARG A 102 -12.75 2.50 0.55
N GLY A 103 -13.96 2.74 1.05
CA GLY A 103 -15.10 1.88 0.69
C GLY A 103 -16.44 2.45 1.11
N ILE A 104 -17.48 1.67 0.82
CA ILE A 104 -18.88 1.97 1.16
C ILE A 104 -19.50 0.69 1.72
N GLY A 105 -20.16 0.80 2.87
CA GLY A 105 -20.71 -0.38 3.55
C GLY A 105 -19.63 -1.42 3.85
N ILE A 106 -19.80 -2.65 3.38
CA ILE A 106 -18.81 -3.73 3.55
C ILE A 106 -17.85 -3.87 2.37
N LYS A 107 -17.95 -3.01 1.35
CA LYS A 107 -17.17 -3.13 0.12
C LYS A 107 -16.02 -2.15 0.08
N VAL A 108 -14.83 -2.68 -0.21
CA VAL A 108 -13.64 -1.90 -0.58
C VAL A 108 -13.77 -1.47 -2.05
N TYR A 109 -13.64 -0.20 -2.31
CA TYR A 109 -13.57 0.35 -3.67
C TYR A 109 -12.16 0.72 -4.08
N SER A 110 -11.30 1.11 -3.12
CA SER A 110 -9.89 1.33 -3.39
C SER A 110 -9.00 0.94 -2.21
N ALA A 111 -7.80 0.46 -2.51
CA ALA A 111 -6.72 0.28 -1.55
C ALA A 111 -5.42 0.75 -2.22
N VAL A 112 -4.87 1.83 -1.69
CA VAL A 112 -3.67 2.49 -2.23
C VAL A 112 -2.51 2.29 -1.29
N ARG A 113 -1.40 1.77 -1.79
CA ARG A 113 -0.14 1.63 -1.06
C ARG A 113 0.54 2.98 -0.96
N THR A 114 0.49 3.58 0.23
CA THR A 114 1.08 4.89 0.55
C THR A 114 2.52 4.79 1.07
N SER A 115 2.94 3.60 1.50
CA SER A 115 4.34 3.27 1.76
C SER A 115 4.57 1.83 1.38
N GLY A 116 5.56 1.59 0.55
CA GLY A 116 5.84 0.29 -0.02
C GLY A 116 6.84 -0.53 0.77
N HIS A 117 7.15 -1.70 0.26
CA HIS A 117 8.23 -2.55 0.74
C HIS A 117 9.32 -2.65 -0.32
N GLY A 118 10.49 -3.03 0.13
CA GLY A 118 11.61 -3.39 -0.71
C GLY A 118 12.36 -4.57 -0.12
N TYR A 119 13.52 -4.87 -0.67
CA TYR A 119 14.26 -6.08 -0.37
C TYR A 119 15.70 -5.75 0.03
N ILE A 120 16.18 -6.45 1.05
CA ILE A 120 17.58 -6.41 1.50
C ILE A 120 18.21 -7.75 1.15
N ARG A 121 19.16 -7.75 0.22
CA ARG A 121 19.95 -8.94 -0.11
C ARG A 121 21.17 -9.01 0.78
N ILE A 122 21.33 -10.12 1.51
CA ILE A 122 22.50 -10.36 2.33
C ILE A 122 23.58 -11.03 1.48
N THR A 123 24.67 -10.31 1.27
CA THR A 123 25.89 -10.80 0.58
C THR A 123 27.06 -10.84 1.55
N ASN A 124 28.13 -11.61 1.22
CA ASN A 124 29.36 -11.71 2.03
C ASN A 124 29.12 -12.12 3.50
N TYR A 125 28.18 -13.05 3.72
CA TYR A 125 27.73 -13.49 5.03
C TYR A 125 28.46 -14.74 5.56
N ASN A 126 29.50 -15.21 4.90
CA ASN A 126 30.17 -16.49 5.22
C ASN A 126 30.60 -16.59 6.68
N ASP A 127 31.12 -15.50 7.26
CA ASP A 127 31.54 -15.44 8.67
C ASP A 127 30.34 -15.53 9.63
N PHE A 128 29.13 -15.25 9.16
CA PHE A 128 27.88 -15.25 9.93
C PHE A 128 26.95 -16.42 9.60
N LYS A 129 27.37 -17.34 8.74
CA LYS A 129 26.56 -18.51 8.37
C LYS A 129 26.14 -19.30 9.60
N GLY A 130 24.81 -19.58 9.73
CA GLY A 130 24.20 -20.17 10.91
C GLY A 130 23.95 -19.20 12.07
N GLY A 131 24.13 -17.91 11.86
CA GLY A 131 23.75 -16.83 12.78
C GLY A 131 22.40 -16.20 12.42
N MET A 132 22.18 -14.99 12.92
CA MET A 132 20.93 -14.24 12.75
C MET A 132 21.19 -12.91 12.04
N ALA A 133 20.24 -12.51 11.21
CA ALA A 133 20.13 -11.16 10.65
C ALA A 133 18.97 -10.43 11.34
N GLU A 134 19.24 -9.23 11.82
CA GLU A 134 18.28 -8.35 12.47
C GLU A 134 18.17 -7.03 11.67
N VAL A 135 16.95 -6.65 11.29
CA VAL A 135 16.67 -5.41 10.56
C VAL A 135 15.80 -4.52 11.45
N GLY A 136 16.39 -3.47 11.97
CA GLY A 136 15.77 -2.66 13.04
C GLY A 136 15.46 -3.54 14.26
N ASP A 137 14.35 -3.21 14.94
CA ASP A 137 13.93 -3.92 16.15
C ASP A 137 12.84 -4.98 15.90
N LYS A 138 12.49 -5.23 14.63
CA LYS A 138 11.26 -5.97 14.29
C LYS A 138 11.46 -7.23 13.46
N ILE A 139 12.48 -7.27 12.63
CA ILE A 139 12.72 -8.40 11.72
C ILE A 139 13.97 -9.12 12.17
N ILE A 140 13.81 -10.36 12.67
CA ILE A 140 14.92 -11.22 13.08
C ILE A 140 14.75 -12.55 12.37
N VAL A 141 15.73 -12.92 11.54
CA VAL A 141 15.66 -14.11 10.70
C VAL A 141 17.01 -14.85 10.66
N PRO A 142 17.02 -16.18 10.57
CA PRO A 142 18.25 -16.94 10.45
C PRO A 142 18.93 -16.66 9.10
N ILE A 143 20.26 -16.52 9.10
CA ILE A 143 21.04 -16.28 7.88
C ILE A 143 21.10 -17.57 7.05
N SER A 144 20.63 -17.48 5.82
CA SER A 144 20.63 -18.53 4.80
C SER A 144 21.29 -18.09 3.50
N ASP A 145 21.60 -19.06 2.64
CA ASP A 145 22.17 -18.77 1.33
C ASP A 145 21.18 -18.00 0.44
N ASN A 146 21.67 -16.97 -0.26
CA ASN A 146 20.86 -16.10 -1.12
C ASN A 146 19.70 -15.40 -0.41
N MET A 147 19.89 -15.08 0.85
CA MET A 147 18.85 -14.50 1.69
C MET A 147 18.37 -13.15 1.15
N LEU A 148 17.04 -13.04 1.06
CA LEU A 148 16.33 -11.81 0.73
C LEU A 148 15.35 -11.50 1.88
N ILE A 149 15.48 -10.33 2.48
CA ILE A 149 14.62 -9.89 3.58
C ILE A 149 13.69 -8.79 3.04
N THR A 150 12.38 -9.00 3.16
CA THR A 150 11.38 -7.96 2.85
C THR A 150 11.25 -7.02 4.04
N ALA A 151 11.36 -5.72 3.79
CA ALA A 151 11.16 -4.68 4.80
C ALA A 151 10.41 -3.49 4.20
N GLY A 152 9.62 -2.79 5.00
CA GLY A 152 8.97 -1.55 4.56
C GLY A 152 9.99 -0.47 4.22
N GLU A 153 9.55 0.57 3.51
CA GLU A 153 10.39 1.72 3.24
C GLU A 153 10.92 2.34 4.53
N GLY A 154 12.17 2.73 4.52
CA GLY A 154 12.82 3.34 5.67
C GLY A 154 14.31 3.09 5.75
N THR A 155 14.91 3.67 6.78
CA THR A 155 16.33 3.47 7.09
C THR A 155 16.46 2.59 8.33
N TYR A 156 17.18 1.50 8.20
CA TYR A 156 17.30 0.48 9.23
C TYR A 156 18.76 0.23 9.58
N ARG A 157 18.96 -0.15 10.84
CA ARG A 157 20.19 -0.78 11.29
C ARG A 157 20.09 -2.27 10.97
N LEU A 158 20.91 -2.76 10.05
CA LEU A 158 21.06 -4.18 9.77
C LEU A 158 22.22 -4.72 10.62
N THR A 159 21.94 -5.73 11.44
CA THR A 159 22.96 -6.41 12.24
C THR A 159 23.01 -7.90 11.88
N LEU A 160 24.18 -8.38 11.52
CA LEU A 160 24.45 -9.82 11.40
C LEU A 160 25.16 -10.26 12.67
N SER A 161 24.73 -11.34 13.29
CA SER A 161 25.30 -11.84 14.54
C SER A 161 25.42 -13.36 14.54
N LYS A 162 26.50 -13.84 15.16
CA LYS A 162 26.78 -15.23 15.47
C LYS A 162 27.64 -15.27 16.74
N THR A 163 27.68 -16.39 17.44
CA THR A 163 28.53 -16.57 18.64
C THR A 163 29.95 -16.05 18.39
N GLY A 164 30.34 -15.01 19.12
CA GLY A 164 31.69 -14.41 19.04
C GLY A 164 31.91 -13.43 17.89
N ALA A 165 30.91 -13.14 17.04
CA ALA A 165 31.02 -12.20 15.92
C ALA A 165 29.74 -11.36 15.72
N SER A 166 29.91 -10.08 15.40
CA SER A 166 28.80 -9.20 15.02
C SER A 166 29.29 -8.16 14.01
N ALA A 167 28.44 -7.84 13.02
CA ALA A 167 28.66 -6.77 12.09
C ALA A 167 27.36 -5.96 11.91
N THR A 168 27.49 -4.65 11.79
CA THR A 168 26.35 -3.74 11.67
C THR A 168 26.55 -2.77 10.52
N LYS A 169 25.48 -2.51 9.77
CA LYS A 169 25.44 -1.55 8.67
C LYS A 169 24.08 -0.83 8.67
N THR A 170 24.08 0.43 8.28
CA THR A 170 22.84 1.15 7.96
C THR A 170 22.43 0.85 6.52
N VAL A 171 21.17 0.49 6.30
CA VAL A 171 20.57 0.26 4.97
C VAL A 171 19.32 1.09 4.82
N THR A 172 19.09 1.64 3.64
CA THR A 172 17.86 2.39 3.31
C THR A 172 17.06 1.58 2.30
N VAL A 173 15.88 1.14 2.69
CA VAL A 173 14.94 0.39 1.86
C VAL A 173 14.04 1.37 1.13
N LYS A 174 13.87 1.21 -0.16
CA LYS A 174 12.94 1.94 -1.01
C LYS A 174 11.93 0.96 -1.59
N ALA A 175 10.72 1.44 -1.87
CA ALA A 175 9.68 0.61 -2.47
C ALA A 175 10.16 -0.07 -3.75
N ASP A 176 9.74 -1.31 -3.92
CA ASP A 176 9.97 -2.14 -5.11
C ASP A 176 11.45 -2.26 -5.54
N SER A 177 12.40 -2.03 -4.62
CA SER A 177 13.84 -2.07 -4.92
C SER A 177 14.60 -3.05 -4.03
N GLU A 178 15.72 -3.55 -4.54
CA GLU A 178 16.68 -4.39 -3.82
C GLU A 178 17.89 -3.56 -3.36
N GLN A 179 18.33 -3.75 -2.11
CA GLN A 179 19.46 -3.09 -1.47
C GLN A 179 20.55 -4.09 -1.10
#